data_1a553243fc913014010f6d527ed8e2d9
#
_entry.id   1a553243fc913014010f6d527ed8e2d9
#
_cell.length_a   1.000
_cell.length_b   1.000
_cell.length_c   1.000
_cell.angle_alpha   90.00
_cell.angle_beta   90.00
_cell.angle_gamma   90.00
#
_symmetry.space_group_name_H-M   'P 1'
#
loop_
_entity.id
_entity.type
_entity.pdbx_description
1 polymer ?
#
loop_
_entity_poly.entity_id
_entity_poly.type
_entity_poly.pdbx_seq_one_letter_code
_entity_poly.pdbx_strand_id
1 'polypeptide(L)'
;MSKYLGLFLKVIISNATAGKYGYGYKFSQVRIKKQKIILPVDKVGNPDRNFMEEYMKKIEEKTLSEIIPYFEKRLEKAKILRGGVELIHSSWSEFILENIFEIFATKSGIDKNKLNGDPGKIPYITRIDNNNGIDSFIGEQENFLKNTGNVLTIGLDTQTIFYQENIFYTGQNIQIVRNDFINKYTAEFISVPIKKLMGKFSRGGNGATLTRLKRSKILLPTDTFGNPDWIFMENYMRIKEQEVLLEYLKKF
;
A
#
# COMPACT_ATOMS: atom_id res chain seq x y z
N MET A 1 17.46 -11.96 -25.67
CA MET A 1 17.09 -10.64 -25.14
C MET A 1 17.55 -10.59 -23.69
N SER A 2 18.39 -9.64 -23.32
CA SER A 2 18.86 -9.49 -21.93
C SER A 2 17.77 -8.91 -21.01
N LYS A 3 17.95 -9.03 -19.68
CA LYS A 3 17.09 -8.39 -18.67
C LYS A 3 16.93 -6.89 -18.93
N TYR A 4 18.03 -6.19 -19.15
CA TYR A 4 18.03 -4.73 -19.30
C TYR A 4 17.38 -4.26 -20.58
N LEU A 5 17.68 -4.92 -21.71
CA LEU A 5 16.98 -4.63 -22.97
C LEU A 5 15.47 -4.88 -22.85
N GLY A 6 15.07 -5.96 -22.17
CA GLY A 6 13.66 -6.24 -21.92
C GLY A 6 12.98 -5.19 -21.09
N LEU A 7 13.63 -4.68 -20.03
CA LEU A 7 13.11 -3.59 -19.18
C LEU A 7 12.97 -2.29 -19.98
N PHE A 8 13.96 -1.91 -20.77
CA PHE A 8 13.90 -0.72 -21.62
C PHE A 8 12.72 -0.77 -22.60
N LEU A 9 12.62 -1.89 -23.34
CA LEU A 9 11.54 -2.08 -24.32
C LEU A 9 10.17 -2.12 -23.66
N LYS A 10 10.04 -2.70 -22.46
CA LYS A 10 8.78 -2.69 -21.69
C LYS A 10 8.27 -1.27 -21.46
N VAL A 11 9.14 -0.36 -21.01
CA VAL A 11 8.78 1.04 -20.75
C VAL A 11 8.35 1.73 -22.05
N ILE A 12 9.14 1.61 -23.12
CA ILE A 12 8.84 2.22 -24.41
C ILE A 12 7.52 1.72 -25.00
N ILE A 13 7.28 0.41 -24.96
CA ILE A 13 6.04 -0.19 -25.45
C ILE A 13 4.85 0.27 -24.60
N SER A 14 4.97 0.27 -23.29
CA SER A 14 3.92 0.73 -22.38
C SER A 14 3.54 2.19 -22.67
N ASN A 15 4.52 3.08 -22.81
CA ASN A 15 4.28 4.48 -23.13
C ASN A 15 3.65 4.67 -24.53
N ALA A 16 4.14 3.91 -25.52
CA ALA A 16 3.62 3.97 -26.88
C ALA A 16 2.17 3.46 -27.01
N THR A 17 1.72 2.64 -26.07
CA THR A 17 0.39 2.02 -26.07
C THR A 17 -0.57 2.60 -25.04
N ALA A 18 -0.08 3.45 -24.12
CA ALA A 18 -0.89 4.06 -23.06
C ALA A 18 -2.09 4.83 -23.65
N GLY A 19 -3.28 4.52 -23.14
CA GLY A 19 -4.54 5.17 -23.56
C GLY A 19 -5.04 4.82 -24.97
N LYS A 20 -4.29 4.02 -25.75
CA LYS A 20 -4.66 3.69 -27.15
C LYS A 20 -5.57 2.48 -27.29
N TYR A 21 -5.60 1.63 -26.31
CA TYR A 21 -6.32 0.35 -26.36
C TYR A 21 -7.27 0.24 -25.17
N GLY A 22 -8.49 -0.23 -25.42
CA GLY A 22 -9.53 -0.41 -24.42
C GLY A 22 -10.47 -1.56 -24.80
N TYR A 23 -11.60 -1.69 -24.10
CA TYR A 23 -12.54 -2.79 -24.30
C TYR A 23 -13.05 -2.87 -25.75
N GLY A 24 -13.39 -1.74 -26.36
CA GLY A 24 -13.87 -1.66 -27.77
C GLY A 24 -12.77 -1.72 -28.84
N TYR A 25 -11.51 -1.50 -28.45
CA TYR A 25 -10.35 -1.49 -29.35
C TYR A 25 -9.18 -2.23 -28.75
N LYS A 26 -9.29 -3.56 -28.69
CA LYS A 26 -8.32 -4.44 -28.02
C LYS A 26 -6.94 -4.44 -28.69
N PHE A 27 -5.90 -4.63 -27.87
CA PHE A 27 -4.52 -4.79 -28.30
C PHE A 27 -4.33 -6.19 -28.91
N SER A 28 -4.55 -6.33 -30.23
CA SER A 28 -4.46 -7.59 -30.98
C SER A 28 -3.08 -7.76 -31.64
N GLN A 29 -2.73 -8.99 -32.03
CA GLN A 29 -1.46 -9.28 -32.74
C GLN A 29 -1.26 -8.43 -34.00
N VAL A 30 -2.34 -8.19 -34.76
CA VAL A 30 -2.28 -7.35 -35.98
C VAL A 30 -1.94 -5.91 -35.63
N ARG A 31 -2.51 -5.38 -34.54
CA ARG A 31 -2.25 -4.01 -34.08
C ARG A 31 -0.87 -3.85 -33.47
N ILE A 32 -0.40 -4.87 -32.70
CA ILE A 32 0.96 -4.91 -32.16
C ILE A 32 2.00 -4.77 -33.28
N LYS A 33 1.86 -5.55 -34.36
CA LYS A 33 2.79 -5.51 -35.50
C LYS A 33 2.84 -4.16 -36.20
N LYS A 34 1.76 -3.37 -36.14
CA LYS A 34 1.67 -2.02 -36.72
C LYS A 34 2.05 -0.90 -35.74
N GLN A 35 2.25 -1.23 -34.46
CA GLN A 35 2.59 -0.22 -33.45
C GLN A 35 4.01 0.30 -33.69
N LYS A 36 4.12 1.60 -33.93
CA LYS A 36 5.43 2.28 -34.00
C LYS A 36 5.91 2.61 -32.59
N ILE A 37 7.18 2.41 -32.36
CA ILE A 37 7.92 2.81 -31.16
C ILE A 37 9.14 3.61 -31.56
N ILE A 38 9.57 4.52 -30.67
CA ILE A 38 10.78 5.32 -30.89
C ILE A 38 11.90 4.65 -30.06
N LEU A 39 13.02 4.36 -30.72
CA LEU A 39 14.20 3.76 -30.11
C LEU A 39 15.43 4.61 -30.38
N PRO A 40 16.43 4.60 -29.47
CA PRO A 40 17.75 5.12 -29.78
C PRO A 40 18.36 4.34 -30.94
N VAL A 41 19.07 5.02 -31.81
CA VAL A 41 19.75 4.42 -32.95
C VAL A 41 21.26 4.64 -32.88
N ASP A 42 22.01 3.70 -33.40
CA ASP A 42 23.45 3.78 -33.57
C ASP A 42 23.82 4.73 -34.76
N LYS A 43 25.11 4.90 -35.01
CA LYS A 43 25.64 5.75 -36.07
C LYS A 43 25.21 5.34 -37.49
N VAL A 44 24.71 4.12 -37.65
CA VAL A 44 24.27 3.54 -38.93
C VAL A 44 22.75 3.54 -39.07
N GLY A 45 22.02 3.99 -38.02
CA GLY A 45 20.55 4.08 -38.01
C GLY A 45 19.84 2.81 -37.53
N ASN A 46 20.56 1.81 -37.02
CA ASN A 46 19.97 0.63 -36.40
C ASN A 46 19.65 0.87 -34.91
N PRO A 47 18.67 0.13 -34.33
CA PRO A 47 18.38 0.21 -32.89
C PRO A 47 19.63 -0.07 -32.06
N ASP A 48 20.08 0.92 -31.26
CA ASP A 48 21.26 0.83 -30.40
C ASP A 48 20.97 0.03 -29.13
N ARG A 49 21.10 -1.28 -29.23
CA ARG A 49 20.85 -2.20 -28.12
C ARG A 49 21.85 -2.04 -26.99
N ASN A 50 23.11 -1.72 -27.30
CA ASN A 50 24.14 -1.52 -26.28
C ASN A 50 23.83 -0.30 -25.43
N PHE A 51 23.48 0.82 -26.05
CA PHE A 51 23.03 2.01 -25.33
C PHE A 51 21.84 1.70 -24.42
N MET A 52 20.80 1.00 -24.92
CA MET A 52 19.63 0.68 -24.15
C MET A 52 19.95 -0.19 -22.91
N GLU A 53 20.85 -1.15 -23.06
CA GLU A 53 21.29 -2.01 -21.94
C GLU A 53 22.13 -1.24 -20.92
N GLU A 54 23.11 -0.47 -21.37
CA GLU A 54 23.95 0.36 -20.47
C GLU A 54 23.13 1.43 -19.75
N TYR A 55 22.19 2.04 -20.42
CA TYR A 55 21.29 3.02 -19.81
C TYR A 55 20.50 2.40 -18.64
N MET A 56 19.92 1.21 -18.85
CA MET A 56 19.17 0.52 -17.79
C MET A 56 20.06 0.04 -16.65
N LYS A 57 21.31 -0.38 -16.91
CA LYS A 57 22.27 -0.71 -15.86
C LYS A 57 22.58 0.51 -14.99
N LYS A 58 22.85 1.65 -15.60
CA LYS A 58 23.09 2.91 -14.87
C LYS A 58 21.89 3.34 -14.02
N ILE A 59 20.66 3.16 -14.53
CA ILE A 59 19.44 3.43 -13.76
C ILE A 59 19.36 2.48 -12.55
N GLU A 60 19.62 1.18 -12.74
CA GLU A 60 19.61 0.21 -11.64
C GLU A 60 20.68 0.56 -10.59
N GLU A 61 21.92 0.80 -11.00
CA GLU A 61 23.04 1.20 -10.10
C GLU A 61 22.70 2.45 -9.30
N LYS A 62 22.20 3.49 -9.96
CA LYS A 62 21.76 4.71 -9.28
C LYS A 62 20.66 4.44 -8.27
N THR A 63 19.64 3.67 -8.66
CA THR A 63 18.51 3.33 -7.78
C THR A 63 19.01 2.54 -6.56
N LEU A 64 19.89 1.56 -6.76
CA LEU A 64 20.45 0.76 -5.67
C LEU A 64 21.31 1.57 -4.72
N SER A 65 22.13 2.51 -5.25
CA SER A 65 22.95 3.39 -4.41
C SER A 65 22.13 4.31 -3.49
N GLU A 66 20.89 4.62 -3.84
CA GLU A 66 19.97 5.39 -3.01
C GLU A 66 19.17 4.50 -2.02
N ILE A 67 18.74 3.31 -2.47
CA ILE A 67 17.85 2.43 -1.71
C ILE A 67 18.61 1.61 -0.65
N ILE A 68 19.80 1.10 -0.95
CA ILE A 68 20.56 0.25 -0.03
C ILE A 68 20.86 0.99 1.29
N PRO A 69 21.44 2.21 1.30
CA PRO A 69 21.67 2.94 2.54
C PRO A 69 20.40 3.23 3.34
N TYR A 70 19.30 3.46 2.66
CA TYR A 70 17.99 3.64 3.32
C TYR A 70 17.55 2.38 4.06
N PHE A 71 17.70 1.21 3.46
CA PHE A 71 17.34 -0.07 4.08
C PHE A 71 18.31 -0.46 5.19
N GLU A 72 19.61 -0.22 5.02
CA GLU A 72 20.61 -0.44 6.08
C GLU A 72 20.30 0.38 7.32
N LYS A 73 20.00 1.67 7.15
CA LYS A 73 19.57 2.54 8.27
C LYS A 73 18.30 2.07 8.96
N ARG A 74 17.32 1.54 8.21
CA ARG A 74 16.11 0.94 8.78
C ARG A 74 16.45 -0.33 9.55
N LEU A 75 17.31 -1.17 9.02
CA LEU A 75 17.77 -2.39 9.66
C LEU A 75 18.50 -2.10 10.97
N GLU A 76 19.35 -1.08 11.03
CA GLU A 76 20.03 -0.68 12.27
C GLU A 76 19.03 -0.25 13.36
N LYS A 77 18.05 0.55 12.99
CA LYS A 77 16.99 0.94 13.93
C LYS A 77 16.18 -0.23 14.46
N ALA A 78 16.03 -1.28 13.66
CA ALA A 78 15.30 -2.47 14.02
C ALA A 78 16.12 -3.47 14.86
N LYS A 79 17.47 -3.46 14.80
CA LYS A 79 18.37 -4.36 15.55
C LYS A 79 18.29 -4.24 17.08
N ILE A 80 17.63 -3.23 17.61
CA ILE A 80 17.47 -2.97 19.06
C ILE A 80 16.61 -4.05 19.75
N LEU A 81 15.88 -4.88 19.00
CA LEU A 81 14.98 -5.91 19.52
C LEU A 81 15.53 -7.33 19.29
N ARG A 82 16.65 -7.67 19.94
CA ARG A 82 17.17 -9.06 19.96
C ARG A 82 16.44 -9.89 20.99
N GLY A 83 15.37 -10.54 20.58
CA GLY A 83 14.69 -11.61 21.30
C GLY A 83 13.65 -12.16 20.35
N GLY A 84 13.80 -13.41 19.91
CA GLY A 84 12.84 -14.05 19.00
C GLY A 84 11.44 -14.02 19.61
N VAL A 85 10.51 -13.34 18.97
CA VAL A 85 9.11 -13.32 19.37
C VAL A 85 8.37 -14.24 18.41
N GLU A 86 7.97 -15.42 18.90
CA GLU A 86 7.22 -16.40 18.12
C GLU A 86 5.73 -16.32 18.44
N LEU A 87 4.89 -16.34 17.41
CA LEU A 87 3.42 -16.34 17.58
C LEU A 87 2.89 -17.53 18.41
N ILE A 88 3.64 -18.62 18.46
CA ILE A 88 3.24 -19.87 19.14
C ILE A 88 3.23 -19.71 20.66
N HIS A 89 4.06 -18.82 21.21
CA HIS A 89 4.20 -18.63 22.66
C HIS A 89 3.24 -17.60 23.27
N SER A 90 2.36 -17.02 22.48
CA SER A 90 1.41 -16.01 22.94
C SER A 90 0.05 -16.62 23.22
N SER A 91 -0.59 -16.18 24.29
CA SER A 91 -2.02 -16.42 24.51
C SER A 91 -2.82 -15.57 23.52
N TRP A 92 -3.97 -16.10 23.07
CA TRP A 92 -4.81 -15.42 22.07
C TRP A 92 -6.26 -15.41 22.56
N SER A 93 -6.94 -14.29 22.33
CA SER A 93 -8.37 -14.14 22.66
C SER A 93 -9.10 -13.40 21.55
N GLU A 94 -10.43 -13.61 21.51
CA GLU A 94 -11.32 -12.87 20.62
C GLU A 94 -11.69 -11.52 21.22
N PHE A 95 -11.55 -10.47 20.43
CA PHE A 95 -11.93 -9.11 20.80
C PHE A 95 -12.98 -8.56 19.84
N ILE A 96 -14.04 -7.98 20.38
CA ILE A 96 -15.01 -7.20 19.58
C ILE A 96 -14.35 -5.89 19.17
N LEU A 97 -14.43 -5.55 17.88
CA LEU A 97 -13.69 -4.41 17.35
C LEU A 97 -14.04 -3.09 18.04
N GLU A 98 -15.33 -2.83 18.32
CA GLU A 98 -15.75 -1.59 18.99
C GLU A 98 -15.30 -1.48 20.45
N ASN A 99 -14.88 -2.58 21.09
CA ASN A 99 -14.37 -2.55 22.47
C ASN A 99 -12.89 -2.13 22.54
N ILE A 100 -12.16 -2.28 21.43
CA ILE A 100 -10.72 -1.99 21.39
C ILE A 100 -10.36 -0.86 20.39
N PHE A 101 -11.31 -0.46 19.53
CA PHE A 101 -11.13 0.61 18.57
C PHE A 101 -12.29 1.58 18.56
N GLU A 102 -11.99 2.84 18.36
CA GLU A 102 -12.96 3.82 17.90
C GLU A 102 -13.14 3.65 16.39
N ILE A 103 -14.36 3.33 15.93
CA ILE A 103 -14.66 3.09 14.53
C ILE A 103 -15.79 4.01 14.08
N PHE A 104 -15.53 4.80 13.07
CA PHE A 104 -16.51 5.77 12.55
C PHE A 104 -16.34 6.01 11.05
N ALA A 105 -17.42 6.45 10.40
CA ALA A 105 -17.33 6.91 9.02
C ALA A 105 -16.62 8.25 8.96
N THR A 106 -15.87 8.51 7.90
CA THR A 106 -15.30 9.85 7.67
C THR A 106 -16.40 10.90 7.70
N LYS A 107 -16.14 12.02 8.37
CA LYS A 107 -17.12 13.13 8.53
C LYS A 107 -17.20 14.03 7.29
N SER A 108 -16.20 13.99 6.43
CA SER A 108 -16.02 14.93 5.32
C SER A 108 -15.47 14.22 4.08
N GLY A 109 -16.23 13.22 3.59
CA GLY A 109 -15.90 12.55 2.33
C GLY A 109 -16.17 13.44 1.12
N ILE A 110 -15.17 13.63 0.27
CA ILE A 110 -15.21 14.52 -0.89
C ILE A 110 -15.44 13.69 -2.15
N ASP A 111 -16.38 14.05 -2.99
CA ASP A 111 -16.44 13.53 -4.35
C ASP A 111 -15.27 14.08 -5.17
N LYS A 112 -14.63 13.22 -5.98
CA LYS A 112 -13.46 13.60 -6.76
C LYS A 112 -13.70 14.81 -7.67
N ASN A 113 -14.90 14.94 -8.20
CA ASN A 113 -15.30 16.07 -9.04
C ASN A 113 -15.57 17.38 -8.28
N LYS A 114 -15.54 17.34 -6.95
CA LYS A 114 -15.67 18.52 -6.06
C LYS A 114 -14.33 19.00 -5.51
N LEU A 115 -13.24 18.32 -5.85
CA LEU A 115 -11.90 18.80 -5.54
C LEU A 115 -11.62 20.11 -6.28
N ASN A 116 -10.94 21.05 -5.60
CA ASN A 116 -10.58 22.34 -6.21
C ASN A 116 -9.53 22.24 -7.32
N GLY A 117 -8.90 21.09 -7.50
CA GLY A 117 -7.90 20.84 -8.52
C GLY A 117 -6.49 21.35 -8.17
N ASP A 118 -6.31 21.97 -7.02
CA ASP A 118 -5.01 22.48 -6.59
C ASP A 118 -4.03 21.33 -6.31
N PRO A 119 -2.81 21.39 -6.87
CA PRO A 119 -1.78 20.41 -6.58
C PRO A 119 -1.28 20.58 -5.14
N GLY A 120 -0.91 19.48 -4.49
CA GLY A 120 -0.40 19.51 -3.13
C GLY A 120 0.25 18.23 -2.67
N LYS A 121 0.46 18.11 -1.36
CA LYS A 121 1.13 16.98 -0.72
C LYS A 121 0.21 16.20 0.24
N ILE A 122 -1.06 16.54 0.32
CA ILE A 122 -2.00 15.89 1.22
C ILE A 122 -2.61 14.68 0.49
N PRO A 123 -2.48 13.46 1.04
CA PRO A 123 -3.08 12.28 0.43
C PRO A 123 -4.61 12.41 0.36
N TYR A 124 -5.17 12.07 -0.78
CA TYR A 124 -6.61 11.87 -0.98
C TYR A 124 -6.90 10.38 -1.05
N ILE A 125 -7.49 9.85 0.01
CA ILE A 125 -7.74 8.42 0.20
C ILE A 125 -9.11 8.05 -0.36
N THR A 126 -9.13 7.04 -1.20
CA THR A 126 -10.37 6.51 -1.80
C THR A 126 -10.46 4.99 -1.61
N ARG A 127 -11.45 4.36 -2.23
CA ARG A 127 -11.68 2.92 -2.14
C ARG A 127 -10.86 2.10 -3.16
N ILE A 128 -9.79 2.67 -3.72
CA ILE A 128 -8.89 1.92 -4.62
C ILE A 128 -8.11 0.87 -3.84
N ASP A 129 -7.80 -0.24 -4.50
CA ASP A 129 -7.10 -1.39 -3.89
C ASP A 129 -5.59 -1.41 -4.21
N ASN A 130 -5.01 -0.25 -4.38
CA ASN A 130 -3.57 -0.08 -4.62
C ASN A 130 -3.07 1.22 -3.99
N ASN A 131 -1.76 1.47 -4.08
CA ASN A 131 -1.11 2.69 -3.60
C ASN A 131 -1.52 3.12 -2.18
N ASN A 132 -1.70 2.16 -1.28
CA ASN A 132 -2.15 2.42 0.10
C ASN A 132 -3.51 3.18 0.17
N GLY A 133 -4.39 2.99 -0.82
CA GLY A 133 -5.66 3.71 -0.94
C GLY A 133 -5.53 5.16 -1.43
N ILE A 134 -4.31 5.63 -1.73
CA ILE A 134 -4.04 6.99 -2.19
C ILE A 134 -4.36 7.10 -3.69
N ASP A 135 -5.43 7.83 -4.02
CA ASP A 135 -5.80 8.13 -5.40
C ASP A 135 -4.91 9.23 -6.00
N SER A 136 -4.66 10.27 -5.23
CA SER A 136 -3.85 11.42 -5.64
C SER A 136 -3.32 12.19 -4.42
N PHE A 137 -2.39 13.12 -4.68
CA PHE A 137 -1.97 14.12 -3.71
C PHE A 137 -2.57 15.46 -4.11
N ILE A 138 -3.25 16.14 -3.18
CA ILE A 138 -4.03 17.35 -3.43
C ILE A 138 -3.62 18.48 -2.49
N GLY A 139 -3.99 19.70 -2.85
CA GLY A 139 -3.88 20.89 -2.01
C GLY A 139 -4.92 20.95 -0.90
N GLU A 140 -4.93 22.05 -0.16
CA GLU A 140 -5.94 22.31 0.87
C GLU A 140 -7.34 22.43 0.25
N GLN A 141 -8.33 21.87 0.95
CA GLN A 141 -9.74 21.90 0.55
C GLN A 141 -10.52 22.67 1.61
N GLU A 142 -10.79 23.95 1.37
CA GLU A 142 -11.28 24.91 2.37
C GLU A 142 -12.55 24.49 3.12
N ASN A 143 -13.48 23.77 2.44
CA ASN A 143 -14.77 23.40 3.01
C ASN A 143 -14.81 21.98 3.57
N PHE A 144 -13.65 21.32 3.68
CA PHE A 144 -13.59 19.93 4.08
C PHE A 144 -12.58 19.70 5.21
N LEU A 145 -12.94 18.84 6.16
CA LEU A 145 -12.08 18.50 7.27
C LEU A 145 -11.09 17.41 6.89
N LYS A 146 -9.83 17.62 7.28
CA LYS A 146 -8.80 16.58 7.22
C LYS A 146 -9.01 15.56 8.33
N ASN A 147 -8.68 14.31 8.04
CA ASN A 147 -8.58 13.27 9.04
C ASN A 147 -7.16 13.24 9.63
N THR A 148 -7.06 12.87 10.89
CA THR A 148 -5.76 12.69 11.56
C THR A 148 -5.05 11.45 11.03
N GLY A 149 -3.72 11.46 11.08
CA GLY A 149 -2.89 10.27 10.83
C GLY A 149 -2.93 9.24 11.98
N ASN A 150 -2.06 8.24 11.87
CA ASN A 150 -1.98 7.08 12.78
C ASN A 150 -3.31 6.33 12.92
N VAL A 151 -3.96 6.05 11.80
CA VAL A 151 -5.24 5.35 11.75
C VAL A 151 -5.24 4.29 10.65
N LEU A 152 -6.18 3.32 10.74
CA LEU A 152 -6.52 2.48 9.61
C LEU A 152 -7.71 3.05 8.87
N THR A 153 -7.64 3.04 7.54
CA THR A 153 -8.78 3.35 6.66
C THR A 153 -9.33 2.07 6.07
N ILE A 154 -10.66 1.93 6.06
CA ILE A 154 -11.35 0.75 5.53
C ILE A 154 -12.35 1.19 4.46
N GLY A 155 -12.21 0.63 3.26
CA GLY A 155 -13.22 0.67 2.22
C GLY A 155 -14.14 -0.56 2.35
N LEU A 156 -15.35 -0.38 2.90
CA LEU A 156 -16.24 -1.51 3.16
C LEU A 156 -16.66 -2.23 1.86
N ASP A 157 -16.95 -1.47 0.81
CA ASP A 157 -17.41 -2.01 -0.47
C ASP A 157 -16.32 -2.79 -1.21
N THR A 158 -15.07 -2.33 -1.07
CA THR A 158 -13.88 -2.91 -1.74
C THR A 158 -13.11 -3.86 -0.84
N GLN A 159 -13.47 -3.95 0.45
CA GLN A 159 -12.81 -4.77 1.46
C GLN A 159 -11.31 -4.45 1.57
N THR A 160 -10.97 -3.18 1.37
CA THR A 160 -9.60 -2.67 1.48
C THR A 160 -9.33 -2.16 2.89
N ILE A 161 -8.10 -2.31 3.36
CA ILE A 161 -7.62 -1.78 4.63
C ILE A 161 -6.20 -1.27 4.46
N PHE A 162 -5.95 -0.03 4.91
CA PHE A 162 -4.65 0.60 4.79
C PHE A 162 -4.33 1.46 6.00
N TYR A 163 -3.07 1.48 6.39
CA TYR A 163 -2.57 2.40 7.42
C TYR A 163 -2.24 3.76 6.83
N GLN A 164 -2.74 4.81 7.48
CA GLN A 164 -2.45 6.19 7.13
C GLN A 164 -1.63 6.85 8.24
N GLU A 165 -0.36 7.09 7.95
CA GLU A 165 0.58 7.69 8.91
C GLU A 165 0.33 9.19 9.10
N ASN A 166 0.04 9.89 8.00
CA ASN A 166 -0.08 11.34 7.96
C ASN A 166 -1.55 11.77 7.91
N ILE A 167 -1.79 13.08 8.04
CA ILE A 167 -3.10 13.71 7.79
C ILE A 167 -3.52 13.51 6.34
N PHE A 168 -4.81 13.37 6.09
CA PHE A 168 -5.34 13.08 4.77
C PHE A 168 -6.79 13.58 4.59
N TYR A 169 -7.20 13.71 3.33
CA TYR A 169 -8.60 13.81 2.93
C TYR A 169 -9.14 12.46 2.48
N THR A 170 -10.45 12.27 2.52
CA THR A 170 -11.08 11.03 2.03
C THR A 170 -12.12 11.30 0.94
N GLY A 171 -12.27 10.33 0.06
CA GLY A 171 -13.49 10.14 -0.69
C GLY A 171 -14.63 9.61 0.20
N GLN A 172 -15.77 9.32 -0.42
CA GLN A 172 -16.94 8.80 0.29
C GLN A 172 -16.76 7.32 0.70
N ASN A 173 -17.53 6.91 1.72
CA ASN A 173 -17.62 5.52 2.20
C ASN A 173 -16.29 4.93 2.72
N ILE A 174 -15.43 5.77 3.29
CA ILE A 174 -14.24 5.34 4.02
C ILE A 174 -14.57 5.32 5.52
N GLN A 175 -14.19 4.23 6.17
CA GLN A 175 -14.29 4.09 7.63
C GLN A 175 -12.91 4.32 8.24
N ILE A 176 -12.88 4.96 9.40
CA ILE A 176 -11.66 5.20 10.18
C ILE A 176 -11.69 4.25 11.38
N VAL A 177 -10.58 3.58 11.64
CA VAL A 177 -10.35 2.76 12.84
C VAL A 177 -9.19 3.39 13.59
N ARG A 178 -9.43 3.83 14.81
CA ARG A 178 -8.49 4.56 15.66
C ARG A 178 -8.35 3.90 17.03
N ASN A 179 -7.13 3.95 17.54
CA ASN A 179 -6.77 3.59 18.91
C ASN A 179 -5.40 4.21 19.20
N ASP A 180 -5.10 4.55 20.45
CA ASP A 180 -3.85 5.22 20.84
C ASP A 180 -2.61 4.36 20.64
N PHE A 181 -2.77 3.04 20.51
CA PHE A 181 -1.69 2.09 20.25
C PHE A 181 -1.43 1.83 18.76
N ILE A 182 -2.20 2.44 17.85
CA ILE A 182 -1.98 2.29 16.41
C ILE A 182 -0.73 3.06 16.00
N ASN A 183 0.22 2.32 15.46
CA ASN A 183 1.39 2.82 14.74
C ASN A 183 1.59 1.95 13.50
N LYS A 184 2.61 2.22 12.70
CA LYS A 184 2.90 1.45 11.49
C LYS A 184 2.87 -0.06 11.72
N TYR A 185 3.52 -0.55 12.77
CA TYR A 185 3.70 -2.00 13.01
C TYR A 185 2.43 -2.66 13.54
N THR A 186 1.82 -2.06 14.56
CA THR A 186 0.55 -2.58 15.11
C THR A 186 -0.56 -2.54 14.07
N ALA A 187 -0.60 -1.50 13.22
CA ALA A 187 -1.53 -1.39 12.11
C ALA A 187 -1.35 -2.52 11.07
N GLU A 188 -0.12 -2.84 10.69
CA GLU A 188 0.18 -3.95 9.77
C GLU A 188 -0.26 -5.29 10.36
N PHE A 189 0.02 -5.54 11.65
CA PHE A 189 -0.42 -6.76 12.35
C PHE A 189 -1.95 -6.89 12.34
N ILE A 190 -2.67 -5.85 12.75
CA ILE A 190 -4.12 -5.82 12.90
C ILE A 190 -4.82 -5.88 11.54
N SER A 191 -4.22 -5.33 10.51
CA SER A 191 -4.78 -5.35 9.16
C SER A 191 -5.06 -6.76 8.65
N VAL A 192 -4.24 -7.74 9.03
CA VAL A 192 -4.40 -9.14 8.60
C VAL A 192 -5.68 -9.78 9.11
N PRO A 193 -5.97 -9.82 10.44
CA PRO A 193 -7.21 -10.39 10.95
C PRO A 193 -8.45 -9.59 10.52
N ILE A 194 -8.38 -8.25 10.40
CA ILE A 194 -9.50 -7.44 9.91
C ILE A 194 -9.77 -7.74 8.44
N LYS A 195 -8.75 -7.84 7.59
CA LYS A 195 -8.91 -8.20 6.16
C LYS A 195 -9.54 -9.59 6.02
N LYS A 196 -9.09 -10.56 6.82
CA LYS A 196 -9.68 -11.91 6.87
C LYS A 196 -11.14 -11.89 7.32
N LEU A 197 -11.47 -11.06 8.30
CA LEU A 197 -12.84 -10.84 8.76
C LEU A 197 -13.73 -10.25 7.64
N MET A 198 -13.24 -9.20 6.96
CA MET A 198 -13.99 -8.55 5.88
C MET A 198 -14.29 -9.50 4.72
N GLY A 199 -13.44 -10.48 4.46
CA GLY A 199 -13.68 -11.52 3.46
C GLY A 199 -14.93 -12.39 3.75
N LYS A 200 -15.46 -12.37 4.98
CA LYS A 200 -16.74 -13.03 5.34
C LYS A 200 -17.97 -12.23 4.95
N PHE A 201 -17.81 -10.96 4.61
CA PHE A 201 -18.92 -10.12 4.15
C PHE A 201 -19.07 -10.26 2.63
N SER A 202 -20.14 -10.88 2.18
CA SER A 202 -20.42 -11.03 0.75
C SER A 202 -21.17 -9.81 0.20
N ARG A 203 -20.98 -9.55 -1.09
CA ARG A 203 -21.87 -8.61 -1.82
C ARG A 203 -23.27 -9.21 -1.88
N GLY A 204 -24.27 -8.43 -1.49
CA GLY A 204 -25.66 -8.88 -1.37
C GLY A 204 -26.14 -8.76 0.08
N GLY A 205 -27.18 -9.44 0.48
CA GLY A 205 -27.87 -9.28 1.78
C GLY A 205 -26.98 -9.27 3.05
N ASN A 206 -25.73 -9.76 2.97
CA ASN A 206 -24.75 -9.79 4.06
C ASN A 206 -23.53 -8.89 3.81
N GLY A 207 -23.68 -7.78 3.08
CA GLY A 207 -22.61 -6.83 2.81
C GLY A 207 -21.97 -6.22 4.07
N ALA A 208 -20.76 -5.72 3.93
CA ALA A 208 -20.06 -5.02 5.00
C ALA A 208 -20.79 -3.71 5.34
N THR A 209 -21.15 -3.53 6.61
CA THR A 209 -21.67 -2.28 7.16
C THR A 209 -20.88 -1.86 8.37
N LEU A 210 -20.88 -0.56 8.68
CA LEU A 210 -20.18 -0.04 9.87
C LEU A 210 -20.62 -0.76 11.15
N THR A 211 -21.92 -1.00 11.33
CA THR A 211 -22.45 -1.70 12.51
C THR A 211 -21.98 -3.14 12.59
N ARG A 212 -21.94 -3.85 11.47
CA ARG A 212 -21.43 -5.23 11.43
C ARG A 212 -19.94 -5.26 11.71
N LEU A 213 -19.16 -4.35 11.12
CA LEU A 213 -17.73 -4.22 11.39
C LEU A 213 -17.48 -4.02 12.89
N LYS A 214 -18.16 -3.07 13.52
CA LYS A 214 -18.02 -2.77 14.95
C LYS A 214 -18.24 -3.99 15.85
N ARG A 215 -19.29 -4.75 15.60
CA ARG A 215 -19.68 -5.94 16.40
C ARG A 215 -18.89 -7.20 16.07
N SER A 216 -18.07 -7.14 15.04
CA SER A 216 -17.28 -8.31 14.64
C SER A 216 -16.13 -8.55 15.60
N LYS A 217 -15.68 -9.80 15.65
CA LYS A 217 -14.57 -10.25 16.49
C LYS A 217 -13.34 -10.54 15.64
N ILE A 218 -12.20 -10.19 16.18
CA ILE A 218 -10.88 -10.61 15.67
C ILE A 218 -10.10 -11.32 16.77
N LEU A 219 -9.23 -12.24 16.37
CA LEU A 219 -8.32 -12.94 17.27
C LEU A 219 -7.03 -12.14 17.38
N LEU A 220 -6.62 -11.76 18.59
CA LEU A 220 -5.37 -11.05 18.87
C LEU A 220 -4.59 -11.72 20.00
N PRO A 221 -3.24 -11.56 20.03
CA PRO A 221 -2.44 -11.96 21.18
C PRO A 221 -2.82 -11.14 22.42
N THR A 222 -2.73 -11.76 23.59
CA THR A 222 -3.08 -11.14 24.86
C THR A 222 -1.88 -11.03 25.80
N ASP A 223 -1.87 -9.93 26.56
CA ASP A 223 -0.97 -9.75 27.68
C ASP A 223 -1.38 -10.63 28.88
N THR A 224 -0.65 -10.53 29.97
CA THR A 224 -0.93 -11.29 31.22
C THR A 224 -2.24 -10.89 31.89
N PHE A 225 -2.83 -9.77 31.53
CA PHE A 225 -4.12 -9.27 32.05
C PHE A 225 -5.30 -9.60 31.14
N GLY A 226 -5.04 -10.23 29.98
CA GLY A 226 -6.07 -10.57 29.02
C GLY A 226 -6.44 -9.43 28.05
N ASN A 227 -5.70 -8.34 28.03
CA ASN A 227 -5.85 -7.26 27.07
C ASN A 227 -5.07 -7.55 25.76
N PRO A 228 -5.36 -6.88 24.65
CA PRO A 228 -4.54 -6.98 23.44
C PRO A 228 -3.07 -6.61 23.74
N ASP A 229 -2.14 -7.51 23.44
CA ASP A 229 -0.70 -7.27 23.62
C ASP A 229 -0.12 -6.44 22.46
N TRP A 230 -0.26 -5.12 22.58
CA TRP A 230 0.21 -4.17 21.59
C TRP A 230 1.73 -4.21 21.43
N ILE A 231 2.47 -4.44 22.52
CA ILE A 231 3.93 -4.51 22.52
C ILE A 231 4.39 -5.74 21.76
N PHE A 232 3.74 -6.88 21.99
CA PHE A 232 4.02 -8.09 21.23
C PHE A 232 3.76 -7.89 19.73
N MET A 233 2.60 -7.34 19.35
CA MET A 233 2.25 -7.10 17.95
C MET A 233 3.26 -6.19 17.25
N GLU A 234 3.68 -5.11 17.91
CA GLU A 234 4.68 -4.19 17.38
C GLU A 234 6.03 -4.89 17.20
N ASN A 235 6.52 -5.57 18.23
CA ASN A 235 7.82 -6.25 18.20
C ASN A 235 7.84 -7.35 17.16
N TYR A 236 6.78 -8.12 17.04
CA TYR A 236 6.64 -9.16 16.02
C TYR A 236 6.79 -8.57 14.60
N MET A 237 6.08 -7.49 14.30
CA MET A 237 6.16 -6.86 12.97
C MET A 237 7.51 -6.19 12.71
N ARG A 238 8.17 -5.63 13.73
CA ARG A 238 9.55 -5.12 13.62
C ARG A 238 10.53 -6.23 13.25
N ILE A 239 10.42 -7.40 13.88
CA ILE A 239 11.24 -8.57 13.56
C ILE A 239 10.98 -9.04 12.12
N LYS A 240 9.71 -9.10 11.70
CA LYS A 240 9.35 -9.46 10.33
C LYS A 240 9.90 -8.46 9.30
N GLU A 241 9.87 -7.18 9.58
CA GLU A 241 10.52 -6.17 8.73
C GLU A 241 12.03 -6.42 8.63
N GLN A 242 12.71 -6.74 9.75
CA GLN A 242 14.14 -7.06 9.74
C GLN A 242 14.45 -8.28 8.87
N GLU A 243 13.68 -9.36 9.03
CA GLU A 243 13.86 -10.59 8.25
C GLU A 243 13.77 -10.29 6.74
N VAL A 244 12.75 -9.54 6.32
CA VAL A 244 12.53 -9.16 4.93
C VAL A 244 13.66 -8.26 4.40
N LEU A 245 14.09 -7.27 5.19
CA LEU A 245 15.18 -6.37 4.80
C LEU A 245 16.51 -7.10 4.67
N LEU A 246 16.82 -8.02 5.61
CA LEU A 246 18.03 -8.84 5.55
C LEU A 246 18.03 -9.76 4.33
N GLU A 247 16.90 -10.39 4.02
CA GLU A 247 16.77 -11.24 2.84
C GLU A 247 16.92 -10.43 1.55
N TYR A 248 16.38 -9.20 1.53
CA TYR A 248 16.50 -8.31 0.38
C TYR A 248 17.95 -7.86 0.17
N LEU A 249 18.63 -7.41 1.23
CA LEU A 249 20.02 -6.92 1.16
C LEU A 249 21.03 -8.02 0.76
N LYS A 250 20.73 -9.29 1.05
CA LYS A 250 21.57 -10.43 0.60
C LYS A 250 21.60 -10.64 -0.92
N LYS A 251 20.70 -10.00 -1.68
CA LYS A 251 20.58 -10.14 -3.14
C LYS A 251 21.51 -9.15 -3.89
N PHE A 252 22.11 -8.23 -3.19
CA PHE A 252 23.03 -7.20 -3.70
C PHE A 252 24.41 -7.28 -3.06
#